data_15a3806938ee91fb39b3d6c99e7b0f63
#
_entry.id   15a3806938ee91fb39b3d6c99e7b0f63
#
_cell.length_a   1.000
_cell.length_b   1.000
_cell.length_c   1.000
_cell.angle_alpha   90.00
_cell.angle_beta   90.00
_cell.angle_gamma   90.00
#
_symmetry.space_group_name_H-M   'P 1'
#
loop_
_entity.id
_entity.type
_entity.pdbx_description
1 polymer ?
#
loop_
_entity_poly.entity_id
_entity_poly.type
_entity_poly.pdbx_seq_one_letter_code
_entity_poly.pdbx_strand_id
1 'polypeptide(L)'
;MIITKLLIANRGEIASRVISSAQDMGISCVAIYTQDDANSPYVKEADEAYKLEGSYLDAKEIISIAKNSGSHAIHPGYGFLSENAGFANSVKKAGIIWIGPSGNVIKKMGDKITSKKLAEKAGVPTLPMTSDAKDAKKIGYPILVKASAGGGGKGMRIVEDPKKLKESISAAEREAESGFGDKRVFFRKICRKISSHRDSNFR
;
A
#
# COMPACT_ATOMS: atom_id res chain seq x y z
N MET A 1 25.88 9.13 0.34
CA MET A 1 25.39 9.96 -0.80
C MET A 1 24.36 10.91 -0.22
N ILE A 2 24.51 12.20 -0.44
CA ILE A 2 23.58 13.22 0.02
C ILE A 2 22.46 13.36 -1.03
N ILE A 3 21.20 13.35 -0.61
CA ILE A 3 20.05 13.57 -1.49
C ILE A 3 19.89 15.09 -1.63
N THR A 4 20.03 15.63 -2.83
CA THR A 4 19.82 17.05 -3.14
C THR A 4 18.69 17.29 -4.14
N LYS A 5 18.20 16.20 -4.79
CA LYS A 5 17.05 16.25 -5.69
C LYS A 5 16.19 15.01 -5.52
N LEU A 6 14.87 15.20 -5.33
CA LEU A 6 13.88 14.16 -5.03
C LEU A 6 12.75 14.18 -6.05
N LEU A 7 12.48 13.04 -6.70
CA LEU A 7 11.25 12.86 -7.46
C LEU A 7 10.14 12.32 -6.56
N ILE A 8 8.97 12.96 -6.61
CA ILE A 8 7.76 12.55 -5.89
C ILE A 8 6.87 11.76 -6.84
N ALA A 9 6.85 10.43 -6.67
CA ALA A 9 6.05 9.51 -7.51
C ALA A 9 4.61 9.38 -6.98
N ASN A 10 3.93 10.51 -6.87
CA ASN A 10 2.55 10.62 -6.38
C ASN A 10 1.90 11.92 -6.86
N ARG A 11 0.66 12.17 -6.43
CA ARG A 11 -0.15 13.35 -6.80
C ARG A 11 -0.88 13.95 -5.59
N GLY A 12 -1.57 15.07 -5.84
CA GLY A 12 -2.49 15.69 -4.87
C GLY A 12 -1.81 16.13 -3.57
N GLU A 13 -2.54 16.03 -2.47
CA GLU A 13 -2.10 16.56 -1.18
C GLU A 13 -0.82 15.90 -0.65
N ILE A 14 -0.65 14.59 -0.88
CA ILE A 14 0.55 13.90 -0.44
C ILE A 14 1.80 14.38 -1.20
N ALA A 15 1.66 14.70 -2.49
CA ALA A 15 2.76 15.29 -3.26
C ALA A 15 3.13 16.66 -2.69
N SER A 16 2.16 17.56 -2.48
CA SER A 16 2.38 18.86 -1.83
C SER A 16 3.08 18.73 -0.47
N ARG A 17 2.61 17.83 0.38
CA ARG A 17 3.18 17.61 1.70
C ARG A 17 4.64 17.15 1.65
N VAL A 18 4.95 16.22 0.74
CA VAL A 18 6.34 15.72 0.58
C VAL A 18 7.23 16.80 -0.01
N ILE A 19 6.74 17.58 -0.99
CA ILE A 19 7.46 18.72 -1.59
C ILE A 19 7.83 19.74 -0.51
N SER A 20 6.84 20.21 0.27
CA SER A 20 7.08 21.18 1.34
C SER A 20 8.16 20.69 2.32
N SER A 21 8.05 19.45 2.81
CA SER A 21 9.03 18.88 3.75
C SER A 21 10.44 18.75 3.13
N ALA A 22 10.54 18.39 1.86
CA ALA A 22 11.82 18.24 1.19
C ALA A 22 12.47 19.61 0.94
N GLN A 23 11.71 20.62 0.54
CA GLN A 23 12.18 21.99 0.34
C GLN A 23 12.64 22.62 1.66
N ASP A 24 11.95 22.38 2.78
CA ASP A 24 12.39 22.80 4.13
C ASP A 24 13.75 22.18 4.51
N MET A 25 14.10 21.02 3.93
CA MET A 25 15.40 20.36 4.08
C MET A 25 16.44 20.80 3.04
N GLY A 26 16.13 21.76 2.17
CA GLY A 26 17.01 22.22 1.08
C GLY A 26 17.13 21.21 -0.07
N ILE A 27 16.16 20.33 -0.26
CA ILE A 27 16.13 19.32 -1.32
C ILE A 27 15.23 19.80 -2.45
N SER A 28 15.76 19.90 -3.67
CA SER A 28 14.99 20.24 -4.87
C SER A 28 14.01 19.13 -5.22
N CYS A 29 12.79 19.52 -5.60
CA CYS A 29 11.67 18.60 -5.83
C CYS A 29 11.27 18.52 -7.29
N VAL A 30 11.08 17.30 -7.76
CA VAL A 30 10.56 16.97 -9.09
C VAL A 30 9.18 16.36 -8.94
N ALA A 31 8.15 17.01 -9.46
CA ALA A 31 6.80 16.48 -9.55
C ALA A 31 6.58 15.73 -10.87
N ILE A 32 5.70 14.75 -10.86
CA ILE A 32 5.15 14.13 -12.06
C ILE A 32 3.64 14.35 -12.09
N TYR A 33 3.06 14.53 -13.28
CA TYR A 33 1.62 14.78 -13.40
C TYR A 33 1.05 14.22 -14.70
N THR A 34 -0.23 13.81 -14.66
CA THR A 34 -1.03 13.52 -15.88
C THR A 34 -1.71 14.79 -16.36
N GLN A 35 -2.27 14.78 -17.57
CA GLN A 35 -2.97 15.93 -18.14
C GLN A 35 -4.06 16.49 -17.21
N ASP A 36 -4.78 15.60 -16.51
CA ASP A 36 -5.86 15.99 -15.60
C ASP A 36 -5.35 16.77 -14.37
N ASP A 37 -4.10 16.53 -13.97
CA ASP A 37 -3.46 17.18 -12.83
C ASP A 37 -2.59 18.38 -13.18
N ALA A 38 -2.49 18.76 -14.46
CA ALA A 38 -1.57 19.83 -14.92
C ALA A 38 -1.71 21.17 -14.17
N ASN A 39 -2.91 21.48 -13.69
CA ASN A 39 -3.20 22.70 -12.93
C ASN A 39 -3.21 22.50 -11.40
N SER A 40 -2.89 21.33 -10.92
CA SER A 40 -2.90 21.01 -9.47
C SER A 40 -1.82 21.80 -8.73
N PRO A 41 -2.06 22.17 -7.46
CA PRO A 41 -1.11 22.98 -6.67
C PRO A 41 0.29 22.37 -6.61
N TYR A 42 0.42 21.09 -6.30
CA TYR A 42 1.71 20.39 -6.15
C TYR A 42 2.62 20.49 -7.39
N VAL A 43 2.03 20.63 -8.59
CA VAL A 43 2.78 20.76 -9.85
C VAL A 43 3.49 22.14 -9.90
N LYS A 44 2.86 23.17 -9.33
CA LYS A 44 3.40 24.52 -9.24
C LYS A 44 4.33 24.74 -8.05
N GLU A 45 4.18 23.92 -7.01
CA GLU A 45 4.97 23.95 -5.79
C GLU A 45 6.35 23.30 -5.96
N ALA A 46 6.47 22.35 -6.90
CA ALA A 46 7.74 21.67 -7.20
C ALA A 46 8.69 22.58 -7.98
N ASP A 47 10.00 22.35 -7.82
CA ASP A 47 11.05 23.07 -8.56
C ASP A 47 11.04 22.70 -10.05
N GLU A 48 10.69 21.44 -10.36
CA GLU A 48 10.52 20.94 -11.72
C GLU A 48 9.27 20.04 -11.78
N ALA A 49 8.61 20.02 -12.94
CA ALA A 49 7.44 19.16 -13.15
C ALA A 49 7.48 18.51 -14.53
N TYR A 50 7.22 17.20 -14.57
CA TYR A 50 7.24 16.40 -15.79
C TYR A 50 5.87 15.77 -16.03
N LYS A 51 5.37 15.94 -17.26
CA LYS A 51 4.15 15.29 -17.68
C LYS A 51 4.38 13.81 -17.94
N LEU A 52 3.50 12.97 -17.41
CA LEU A 52 3.40 11.55 -17.75
C LEU A 52 2.57 11.38 -19.04
N GLU A 53 3.07 10.60 -19.97
CA GLU A 53 2.29 10.14 -21.13
C GLU A 53 1.34 8.99 -20.77
N GLY A 54 1.75 8.16 -19.80
CA GLY A 54 0.97 7.06 -19.26
C GLY A 54 0.21 7.42 -17.99
N SER A 55 0.48 6.71 -16.92
CA SER A 55 -0.19 6.87 -15.64
C SER A 55 0.79 6.84 -14.47
N TYR A 56 0.31 7.24 -13.28
CA TYR A 56 1.09 7.10 -12.01
C TYR A 56 1.47 5.65 -11.67
N LEU A 57 1.03 4.67 -12.44
CA LEU A 57 1.41 3.26 -12.31
C LEU A 57 2.48 2.82 -13.32
N ASP A 58 2.93 3.70 -14.21
CA ASP A 58 4.01 3.39 -15.15
C ASP A 58 5.39 3.54 -14.47
N ALA A 59 5.83 2.42 -13.89
CA ALA A 59 7.11 2.34 -13.21
C ALA A 59 8.32 2.67 -14.12
N LYS A 60 8.24 2.32 -15.43
CA LYS A 60 9.34 2.54 -16.37
C LYS A 60 9.47 4.02 -16.71
N GLU A 61 8.35 4.68 -16.99
CA GLU A 61 8.32 6.09 -17.31
C GLU A 61 8.79 6.94 -16.12
N ILE A 62 8.30 6.63 -14.91
CA ILE A 62 8.72 7.33 -13.67
C ILE A 62 10.23 7.21 -13.43
N ILE A 63 10.81 6.02 -13.60
CA ILE A 63 12.26 5.82 -13.46
C ILE A 63 13.03 6.58 -14.55
N SER A 64 12.51 6.63 -15.78
CA SER A 64 13.11 7.40 -16.87
C SER A 64 13.13 8.90 -16.56
N ILE A 65 12.01 9.46 -16.08
CA ILE A 65 11.92 10.86 -15.65
C ILE A 65 12.91 11.13 -14.51
N ALA A 66 13.00 10.24 -13.51
CA ALA A 66 13.95 10.42 -12.41
C ALA A 66 15.42 10.47 -12.89
N LYS A 67 15.78 9.65 -13.87
CA LYS A 67 17.12 9.70 -14.48
C LYS A 67 17.34 10.99 -15.28
N ASN A 68 16.38 11.37 -16.11
CA ASN A 68 16.50 12.52 -16.99
C ASN A 68 16.54 13.86 -16.20
N SER A 69 15.79 13.93 -15.10
CA SER A 69 15.80 15.09 -14.18
C SER A 69 17.04 15.11 -13.27
N GLY A 70 17.85 14.07 -13.25
CA GLY A 70 18.97 13.94 -12.32
C GLY A 70 18.54 13.74 -10.87
N SER A 71 17.37 13.17 -10.62
CA SER A 71 16.89 12.91 -9.26
C SER A 71 17.73 11.81 -8.59
N HIS A 72 18.18 12.11 -7.38
CA HIS A 72 18.97 11.16 -6.56
C HIS A 72 18.08 10.10 -5.89
N ALA A 73 16.84 10.45 -5.61
CA ALA A 73 15.90 9.61 -4.89
C ALA A 73 14.47 9.71 -5.45
N ILE A 74 13.66 8.68 -5.17
CA ILE A 74 12.22 8.65 -5.44
C ILE A 74 11.48 8.44 -4.13
N HIS A 75 10.50 9.32 -3.83
CA HIS A 75 9.54 9.16 -2.76
C HIS A 75 8.18 8.73 -3.34
N PRO A 76 7.66 7.55 -3.01
CA PRO A 76 6.41 7.05 -3.61
C PRO A 76 5.13 7.61 -2.97
N GLY A 77 5.21 8.33 -1.86
CA GLY A 77 4.05 8.69 -1.07
C GLY A 77 3.33 7.47 -0.52
N TYR A 78 2.01 7.43 -0.65
CA TYR A 78 1.15 6.29 -0.35
C TYR A 78 0.22 5.97 -1.53
N GLY A 79 -0.36 4.75 -1.58
CA GLY A 79 -1.11 4.29 -2.75
C GLY A 79 -0.22 4.09 -3.98
N PHE A 80 -0.83 4.03 -5.17
CA PHE A 80 -0.12 3.84 -6.44
C PHE A 80 1.00 2.79 -6.36
N LEU A 81 2.24 3.17 -6.59
CA LEU A 81 3.39 2.26 -6.59
C LEU A 81 4.09 2.13 -5.22
N SER A 82 3.60 2.79 -4.16
CA SER A 82 4.25 2.74 -2.83
C SER A 82 4.29 1.33 -2.23
N GLU A 83 3.30 0.50 -2.55
CA GLU A 83 3.20 -0.89 -2.10
C GLU A 83 3.70 -1.90 -3.16
N ASN A 84 4.31 -1.40 -4.26
CA ASN A 84 4.82 -2.24 -5.32
C ASN A 84 6.29 -2.62 -5.08
N ALA A 85 6.53 -3.86 -4.63
CA ALA A 85 7.87 -4.38 -4.38
C ALA A 85 8.76 -4.39 -5.63
N GLY A 86 8.16 -4.64 -6.81
CA GLY A 86 8.84 -4.64 -8.11
C GLY A 86 9.36 -3.25 -8.46
N PHE A 87 8.55 -2.21 -8.24
CA PHE A 87 8.95 -0.82 -8.46
C PHE A 87 10.11 -0.42 -7.53
N ALA A 88 9.99 -0.69 -6.22
CA ALA A 88 11.05 -0.40 -5.25
C ALA A 88 12.40 -1.06 -5.65
N ASN A 89 12.35 -2.31 -6.11
CA ASN A 89 13.53 -3.02 -6.59
C ASN A 89 14.09 -2.42 -7.89
N SER A 90 13.21 -2.01 -8.81
CA SER A 90 13.60 -1.41 -10.10
C SER A 90 14.24 -0.04 -9.90
N VAL A 91 13.75 0.78 -8.98
CA VAL A 91 14.35 2.06 -8.59
C VAL A 91 15.78 1.84 -8.08
N LYS A 92 15.97 0.90 -7.14
CA LYS A 92 17.30 0.55 -6.63
C LYS A 92 18.22 0.01 -7.71
N LYS A 93 17.72 -0.86 -8.60
CA LYS A 93 18.50 -1.38 -9.74
C LYS A 93 18.92 -0.29 -10.72
N ALA A 94 18.12 0.77 -10.83
CA ALA A 94 18.44 1.95 -11.65
C ALA A 94 19.51 2.86 -11.04
N GLY A 95 20.01 2.57 -9.82
CA GLY A 95 20.99 3.39 -9.10
C GLY A 95 20.37 4.56 -8.34
N ILE A 96 19.04 4.61 -8.22
CA ILE A 96 18.29 5.68 -7.55
C ILE A 96 17.93 5.23 -6.14
N ILE A 97 18.00 6.14 -5.18
CA ILE A 97 17.62 5.88 -3.78
C ILE A 97 16.09 5.74 -3.69
N TRP A 98 15.64 4.63 -3.14
CA TRP A 98 14.23 4.42 -2.82
C TRP A 98 13.94 4.92 -1.40
N ILE A 99 13.05 5.89 -1.25
CA ILE A 99 12.60 6.37 0.06
C ILE A 99 11.46 5.47 0.53
N GLY A 100 11.79 4.54 1.39
CA GLY A 100 10.83 3.58 1.93
C GLY A 100 11.45 2.22 2.28
N PRO A 101 10.63 1.26 2.71
CA PRO A 101 11.10 -0.09 3.05
C PRO A 101 11.58 -0.85 1.81
N SER A 102 12.42 -1.87 2.00
CA SER A 102 12.89 -2.68 0.88
C SER A 102 11.74 -3.43 0.21
N GLY A 103 11.88 -3.76 -1.10
CA GLY A 103 10.87 -4.53 -1.83
C GLY A 103 10.50 -5.86 -1.14
N ASN A 104 11.46 -6.51 -0.46
CA ASN A 104 11.18 -7.72 0.32
C ASN A 104 10.27 -7.42 1.53
N VAL A 105 10.48 -6.32 2.23
CA VAL A 105 9.62 -5.88 3.33
C VAL A 105 8.23 -5.53 2.80
N ILE A 106 8.14 -4.74 1.71
CA ILE A 106 6.86 -4.40 1.06
C ILE A 106 6.07 -5.68 0.74
N LYS A 107 6.72 -6.66 0.09
CA LYS A 107 6.09 -7.94 -0.26
C LYS A 107 5.57 -8.70 0.95
N LYS A 108 6.39 -8.80 2.01
CA LYS A 108 6.02 -9.52 3.25
C LYS A 108 4.89 -8.83 4.01
N MET A 109 4.90 -7.51 4.09
CA MET A 109 3.90 -6.74 4.83
C MET A 109 2.61 -6.51 4.04
N GLY A 110 2.68 -6.52 2.70
CA GLY A 110 1.51 -6.44 1.83
C GLY A 110 0.64 -7.72 1.83
N ASP A 111 1.23 -8.89 2.11
CA ASP A 111 0.46 -10.13 2.29
C ASP A 111 -0.06 -10.24 3.72
N LYS A 112 -1.38 -10.18 3.88
CA LYS A 112 -2.06 -10.13 5.19
C LYS A 112 -1.82 -11.36 6.07
N ILE A 113 -1.62 -12.53 5.46
CA ILE A 113 -1.36 -13.78 6.19
C ILE A 113 0.09 -13.78 6.69
N THR A 114 1.02 -13.42 5.80
CA THR A 114 2.45 -13.37 6.13
C THR A 114 2.75 -12.29 7.15
N SER A 115 2.20 -11.08 6.97
CA SER A 115 2.42 -9.96 7.91
C SER A 115 1.90 -10.28 9.31
N LYS A 116 0.74 -10.94 9.42
CA LYS A 116 0.21 -11.38 10.71
C LYS A 116 1.12 -12.40 11.39
N LYS A 117 1.58 -13.44 10.65
CA LYS A 117 2.52 -14.42 11.21
C LYS A 117 3.81 -13.79 11.70
N LEU A 118 4.29 -12.77 10.98
CA LEU A 118 5.48 -12.00 11.40
C LEU A 118 5.22 -11.19 12.67
N ALA A 119 4.06 -10.53 12.76
CA ALA A 119 3.65 -9.79 13.95
C ALA A 119 3.53 -10.72 15.17
N GLU A 120 2.87 -11.88 15.05
CA GLU A 120 2.76 -12.88 16.10
C GLU A 120 4.13 -13.38 16.55
N LYS A 121 5.04 -13.67 15.60
CA LYS A 121 6.42 -14.08 15.91
C LYS A 121 7.21 -13.00 16.65
N ALA A 122 6.88 -11.73 16.39
CA ALA A 122 7.47 -10.58 17.08
C ALA A 122 6.80 -10.26 18.43
N GLY A 123 5.85 -11.08 18.90
CA GLY A 123 5.14 -10.89 20.16
C GLY A 123 4.03 -9.84 20.11
N VAL A 124 3.65 -9.35 18.93
CA VAL A 124 2.55 -8.38 18.79
C VAL A 124 1.21 -9.11 18.90
N PRO A 125 0.31 -8.72 19.83
CA PRO A 125 -1.00 -9.31 19.95
C PRO A 125 -1.82 -9.16 18.67
N THR A 126 -2.40 -10.25 18.17
CA THR A 126 -3.24 -10.22 16.96
C THR A 126 -4.56 -10.93 17.22
N LEU A 127 -5.60 -10.57 16.47
CA LEU A 127 -6.88 -11.27 16.53
C LEU A 127 -6.75 -12.68 15.93
N PRO A 128 -7.46 -13.69 16.47
CA PRO A 128 -7.50 -15.02 15.89
C PRO A 128 -7.87 -14.99 14.41
N MET A 129 -7.07 -15.67 13.59
CA MET A 129 -7.24 -15.75 12.15
C MET A 129 -6.81 -17.14 11.68
N THR A 130 -7.48 -17.67 10.67
CA THR A 130 -7.05 -18.86 9.94
C THR A 130 -7.30 -18.72 8.45
N SER A 131 -6.51 -19.43 7.64
CA SER A 131 -6.77 -19.59 6.20
C SER A 131 -7.48 -20.94 5.91
N ASP A 132 -7.67 -21.81 6.92
CA ASP A 132 -8.38 -23.06 6.76
C ASP A 132 -9.85 -22.91 7.16
N ALA A 133 -10.76 -23.21 6.22
CA ALA A 133 -12.20 -23.17 6.44
C ALA A 133 -12.66 -24.14 7.55
N LYS A 134 -11.93 -25.25 7.77
CA LYS A 134 -12.23 -26.21 8.84
C LYS A 134 -11.98 -25.61 10.22
N ASP A 135 -10.98 -24.77 10.33
CA ASP A 135 -10.62 -24.09 11.59
C ASP A 135 -11.42 -22.80 11.80
N ALA A 136 -12.10 -22.29 10.77
CA ALA A 136 -12.92 -21.08 10.88
C ALA A 136 -13.98 -21.20 11.99
N LYS A 137 -14.56 -22.39 12.17
CA LYS A 137 -15.54 -22.65 13.25
C LYS A 137 -14.94 -22.51 14.66
N LYS A 138 -13.63 -22.78 14.83
CA LYS A 138 -12.94 -22.67 16.12
C LYS A 138 -12.72 -21.21 16.55
N ILE A 139 -12.69 -20.28 15.59
CA ILE A 139 -12.56 -18.84 15.86
C ILE A 139 -13.82 -18.29 16.53
N GLY A 140 -14.99 -18.90 16.30
CA GLY A 140 -16.30 -18.51 16.80
C GLY A 140 -16.94 -17.40 15.96
N TYR A 141 -18.27 -17.50 15.80
CA TYR A 141 -19.07 -16.54 15.03
C TYR A 141 -19.37 -15.26 15.85
N PRO A 142 -19.54 -14.11 15.20
CA PRO A 142 -19.46 -13.88 13.76
C PRO A 142 -18.03 -13.92 13.24
N ILE A 143 -17.89 -14.43 11.99
CA ILE A 143 -16.61 -14.52 11.28
C ILE A 143 -16.59 -13.54 10.12
N LEU A 144 -15.49 -12.84 9.94
CA LEU A 144 -15.20 -12.06 8.74
C LEU A 144 -14.42 -12.93 7.76
N VAL A 145 -15.01 -13.20 6.59
CA VAL A 145 -14.32 -13.77 5.42
C VAL A 145 -13.73 -12.61 4.63
N LYS A 146 -12.45 -12.69 4.28
CA LYS A 146 -11.74 -11.60 3.61
C LYS A 146 -10.71 -12.13 2.61
N ALA A 147 -10.58 -11.46 1.44
CA ALA A 147 -9.51 -11.72 0.49
C ALA A 147 -8.12 -11.46 1.10
N SER A 148 -7.15 -12.32 0.77
CA SER A 148 -5.75 -12.17 1.19
C SER A 148 -5.08 -11.00 0.48
N ALA A 149 -5.32 -10.86 -0.82
CA ALA A 149 -4.84 -9.76 -1.65
C ALA A 149 -5.82 -8.58 -1.65
N GLY A 150 -5.31 -7.39 -2.03
CA GLY A 150 -6.11 -6.19 -2.24
C GLY A 150 -6.51 -5.44 -0.96
N GLY A 151 -7.20 -4.32 -1.15
CA GLY A 151 -7.66 -3.37 -0.14
C GLY A 151 -9.08 -2.86 -0.42
N GLY A 152 -9.50 -1.79 0.29
CA GLY A 152 -10.76 -1.11 0.01
C GLY A 152 -12.04 -1.87 0.38
N GLY A 153 -11.95 -2.99 1.12
CA GLY A 153 -13.12 -3.72 1.58
C GLY A 153 -13.77 -4.67 0.57
N LYS A 154 -13.28 -4.76 -0.66
CA LYS A 154 -13.77 -5.73 -1.65
C LYS A 154 -13.52 -7.15 -1.19
N GLY A 155 -14.47 -8.06 -1.45
CA GLY A 155 -14.38 -9.47 -1.04
C GLY A 155 -14.51 -9.71 0.46
N MET A 156 -15.08 -8.75 1.23
CA MET A 156 -15.37 -8.95 2.66
C MET A 156 -16.81 -9.38 2.89
N ARG A 157 -17.01 -10.42 3.72
CA ARG A 157 -18.33 -10.89 4.15
C ARG A 157 -18.34 -11.24 5.63
N ILE A 158 -19.37 -10.78 6.31
CA ILE A 158 -19.65 -11.19 7.69
C ILE A 158 -20.55 -12.42 7.64
N VAL A 159 -20.12 -13.48 8.31
CA VAL A 159 -20.86 -14.72 8.44
C VAL A 159 -21.26 -14.88 9.90
N GLU A 160 -22.56 -14.82 10.16
CA GLU A 160 -23.14 -15.05 11.50
C GLU A 160 -23.62 -16.48 11.67
N ASP A 161 -24.16 -17.07 10.59
CA ASP A 161 -24.69 -18.45 10.58
C ASP A 161 -23.66 -19.42 9.97
N PRO A 162 -23.24 -20.46 10.71
CA PRO A 162 -22.34 -21.51 10.20
C PRO A 162 -22.79 -22.14 8.88
N LYS A 163 -24.10 -22.22 8.65
CA LYS A 163 -24.65 -22.83 7.42
C LYS A 163 -24.33 -22.01 6.17
N LYS A 164 -24.15 -20.70 6.31
CA LYS A 164 -23.82 -19.77 5.21
C LYS A 164 -22.32 -19.65 4.92
N LEU A 165 -21.46 -20.31 5.73
CA LEU A 165 -20.01 -20.19 5.61
C LEU A 165 -19.49 -20.62 4.23
N LYS A 166 -19.92 -21.78 3.73
CA LYS A 166 -19.46 -22.34 2.45
C LYS A 166 -19.82 -21.42 1.27
N GLU A 167 -21.04 -20.93 1.24
CA GLU A 167 -21.52 -19.99 0.21
C GLU A 167 -20.73 -18.67 0.25
N SER A 168 -20.53 -18.14 1.45
CA SER A 168 -19.79 -16.89 1.67
C SER A 168 -18.32 -17.00 1.24
N ILE A 169 -17.68 -18.15 1.46
CA ILE A 169 -16.33 -18.45 0.99
C ILE A 169 -16.29 -18.41 -0.54
N SER A 170 -17.13 -19.21 -1.20
CA SER A 170 -17.14 -19.32 -2.67
C SER A 170 -17.41 -17.96 -3.34
N ALA A 171 -18.26 -17.14 -2.74
CA ALA A 171 -18.53 -15.81 -3.26
C ALA A 171 -17.32 -14.86 -3.05
N ALA A 172 -16.66 -14.91 -1.88
CA ALA A 172 -15.46 -14.11 -1.61
C ALA A 172 -14.27 -14.51 -2.50
N GLU A 173 -14.09 -15.82 -2.76
CA GLU A 173 -13.06 -16.33 -3.66
C GLU A 173 -13.23 -15.82 -5.09
N ARG A 174 -14.47 -15.87 -5.63
CA ARG A 174 -14.75 -15.34 -6.98
C ARG A 174 -14.47 -13.85 -7.09
N GLU A 175 -14.88 -13.06 -6.10
CA GLU A 175 -14.60 -11.61 -6.07
C GLU A 175 -13.11 -11.31 -5.95
N ALA A 176 -12.40 -12.08 -5.13
CA ALA A 176 -10.97 -11.93 -4.94
C ALA A 176 -10.20 -12.28 -6.23
N GLU A 177 -10.58 -13.35 -6.90
CA GLU A 177 -9.99 -13.76 -8.17
C GLU A 177 -10.24 -12.72 -9.28
N SER A 178 -11.50 -12.27 -9.43
CA SER A 178 -11.86 -11.25 -10.41
C SER A 178 -11.21 -9.89 -10.14
N GLY A 179 -11.10 -9.49 -8.87
CA GLY A 179 -10.61 -8.15 -8.52
C GLY A 179 -9.10 -8.05 -8.34
N PHE A 180 -8.43 -9.16 -8.00
CA PHE A 180 -7.02 -9.15 -7.59
C PHE A 180 -6.17 -10.27 -8.21
N GLY A 181 -6.77 -11.18 -9.00
CA GLY A 181 -6.07 -12.34 -9.56
C GLY A 181 -5.61 -13.37 -8.52
N ASP A 182 -6.15 -13.31 -7.31
CA ASP A 182 -5.78 -14.19 -6.19
C ASP A 182 -7.02 -14.56 -5.39
N LYS A 183 -7.46 -15.81 -5.51
CA LYS A 183 -8.65 -16.35 -4.84
C LYS A 183 -8.47 -16.66 -3.36
N ARG A 184 -7.27 -16.53 -2.80
CA ARG A 184 -7.02 -16.85 -1.39
C ARG A 184 -7.86 -15.97 -0.47
N VAL A 185 -8.57 -16.61 0.45
CA VAL A 185 -9.33 -15.94 1.50
C VAL A 185 -8.83 -16.38 2.88
N PHE A 186 -9.11 -15.57 3.89
CA PHE A 186 -8.86 -15.90 5.28
C PHE A 186 -10.04 -15.50 6.15
N PHE A 187 -10.09 -16.07 7.34
CA PHE A 187 -11.16 -15.94 8.31
C PHE A 187 -10.63 -15.26 9.55
N ARG A 188 -11.37 -14.26 10.05
CA ARG A 188 -11.00 -13.50 11.25
C ARG A 188 -12.20 -13.32 12.16
N LYS A 189 -11.98 -13.36 13.47
CA LYS A 189 -13.00 -13.02 14.47
C LYS A 189 -13.40 -11.55 14.35
N ILE A 190 -14.70 -11.26 14.54
CA ILE A 190 -15.20 -9.90 14.67
C ILE A 190 -15.33 -9.58 16.14
N CYS A 191 -14.72 -8.47 16.58
CA CYS A 191 -14.93 -7.92 17.91
C CYS A 191 -16.13 -6.98 17.88
N ARG A 192 -17.22 -7.32 18.59
CA ARG A 192 -18.43 -6.49 18.67
C ARG A 192 -18.30 -5.31 19.64
N LYS A 193 -17.36 -5.37 20.59
CA LYS A 193 -17.04 -4.25 21.49
C LYS A 193 -15.60 -3.83 21.24
N ILE A 194 -15.44 -2.68 20.63
CA ILE A 194 -14.15 -2.03 20.46
C ILE A 194 -14.14 -0.87 21.43
N SER A 195 -13.36 -0.97 22.52
CA SER A 195 -12.90 0.22 23.23
C SER A 195 -11.78 0.81 22.36
N SER A 196 -11.98 1.98 21.78
CA SER A 196 -10.91 2.69 21.10
C SER A 196 -9.98 3.24 22.20
N HIS A 197 -8.88 2.55 22.46
CA HIS A 197 -7.74 3.18 23.11
C HIS A 197 -7.04 3.97 21.98
N ARG A 198 -7.35 5.25 21.90
CA ARG A 198 -6.45 6.20 21.24
C ARG A 198 -5.31 6.41 22.22
N ASP A 199 -4.16 5.82 21.95
CA ASP A 199 -2.93 6.25 22.59
C ASP A 199 -2.65 7.68 22.12
N SER A 200 -3.03 8.64 22.98
CA SER A 200 -2.79 10.09 22.79
C SER A 200 -1.33 10.48 23.07
N ASN A 201 -0.38 9.56 22.93
CA ASN A 201 1.03 9.77 23.22
C ASN A 201 1.90 9.93 21.97
N PHE A 202 1.44 10.73 20.99
CA PHE A 202 2.37 11.41 20.09
C PHE A 202 2.33 12.91 20.42
N ARG A 203 3.20 13.32 21.35
CA ARG A 203 3.71 14.69 21.43
C ARG A 203 5.04 14.78 20.70
#